data_b85006704810e04920f9479063d1b45a
#
_entry.id   b85006704810e04920f9479063d1b45a
#
_cell.length_a   1.000
_cell.length_b   1.000
_cell.length_c   1.000
_cell.angle_alpha   90.00
_cell.angle_beta   90.00
_cell.angle_gamma   90.00
#
_symmetry.space_group_name_H-M   'P 1'
#
loop_
_entity.id
_entity.type
_entity.pdbx_description
1 polymer ?
#
loop_
_entity_poly.entity_id
_entity_poly.type
_entity_poly.pdbx_seq_one_letter_code
_entity_poly.pdbx_strand_id
1 'polypeptide(L)'
;MLGDSVEVIDAASSDNASGAENQQERFSIESISPDIGHFLAGFALGEGSFMLVCRVRPDHRRRWRISAAFNASQIDVAPLELFRRTLRCGTIRKAGNGGWYYEVNTLRDIQTAVIPFFRRYPMVGQKALEFEMFERAVELMSAGLNDATFVEVLQIRERMNGGGKRRHTMGKILRDYTPNLEPSRAQG
;
A
#
# COMPACT_ATOMS: atom_id res chain seq x y z
N MET A 1 70.48 4.32 46.79
CA MET A 1 70.41 5.53 45.95
C MET A 1 69.21 5.41 45.04
N LEU A 2 68.28 6.34 45.23
CA LEU A 2 67.27 6.79 44.29
C LEU A 2 66.47 5.68 43.55
N GLY A 3 65.37 5.28 43.85
CA GLY A 3 64.08 5.89 44.20
C GLY A 3 63.40 6.48 42.96
N ASP A 4 62.68 5.68 42.14
CA ASP A 4 61.74 6.24 41.18
C ASP A 4 60.35 5.61 41.38
N SER A 5 59.54 6.46 41.90
CA SER A 5 58.10 6.21 42.05
C SER A 5 57.44 6.32 40.68
N VAL A 6 56.80 5.27 40.22
CA VAL A 6 55.95 5.33 39.03
C VAL A 6 54.51 5.64 39.47
N GLU A 7 54.08 6.83 39.15
CA GLU A 7 52.67 7.25 39.26
C GLU A 7 51.79 6.46 38.30
N VAL A 8 50.78 5.78 38.83
CA VAL A 8 49.73 5.17 38.07
C VAL A 8 48.67 6.24 37.77
N ILE A 9 48.63 6.70 36.54
CA ILE A 9 47.57 7.57 36.05
C ILE A 9 46.37 6.73 35.68
N ASP A 10 45.33 6.97 36.41
CA ASP A 10 44.00 6.43 36.24
C ASP A 10 43.44 6.88 34.89
N ALA A 11 43.18 5.92 34.00
CA ALA A 11 42.61 6.19 32.66
C ALA A 11 41.12 6.40 32.78
N ALA A 12 40.72 7.65 32.60
CA ALA A 12 39.36 8.07 32.55
C ALA A 12 38.52 7.27 31.52
N SER A 13 37.42 6.79 32.00
CA SER A 13 36.34 6.21 31.26
C SER A 13 35.93 7.10 30.08
N SER A 14 36.11 6.64 28.86
CA SER A 14 35.57 7.27 27.68
C SER A 14 34.14 6.78 27.50
N ASP A 15 33.19 7.61 27.88
CA ASP A 15 31.80 7.47 27.55
C ASP A 15 31.62 7.46 26.02
N ASN A 16 31.41 6.28 25.49
CA ASN A 16 31.12 6.08 24.07
C ASN A 16 29.64 6.31 23.81
N ALA A 17 29.21 7.57 23.78
CA ALA A 17 27.92 8.00 23.33
C ALA A 17 27.89 8.03 21.80
N SER A 18 27.87 6.88 21.15
CA SER A 18 27.51 6.77 19.74
C SER A 18 26.20 6.04 19.57
N GLY A 19 25.15 6.60 20.13
CA GLY A 19 23.78 6.37 19.69
C GLY A 19 23.56 7.14 18.41
N ALA A 20 24.12 6.71 17.30
CA ALA A 20 23.65 7.10 15.98
C ALA A 20 22.29 6.44 15.81
N GLU A 21 21.25 7.09 16.31
CA GLU A 21 19.87 6.78 15.96
C GLU A 21 19.80 6.89 14.43
N ASN A 22 19.69 5.73 13.80
CA ASN A 22 19.35 5.59 12.40
C ASN A 22 17.91 6.12 12.25
N GLN A 23 17.78 7.44 12.21
CA GLN A 23 16.53 8.12 11.84
C GLN A 23 16.35 7.85 10.36
N GLN A 24 15.84 6.67 10.05
CA GLN A 24 15.20 6.42 8.77
C GLN A 24 14.11 7.48 8.65
N GLU A 25 14.41 8.55 7.89
CA GLU A 25 13.46 9.62 7.63
C GLU A 25 12.12 8.99 7.25
N ARG A 26 11.16 9.13 8.14
CA ARG A 26 9.81 8.61 7.91
C ARG A 26 9.29 9.26 6.64
N PHE A 27 8.72 8.47 5.75
CA PHE A 27 8.06 8.99 4.57
C PHE A 27 7.08 10.09 4.98
N SER A 28 7.27 11.29 4.44
CA SER A 28 6.37 12.41 4.60
C SER A 28 5.90 12.87 3.23
N ILE A 29 4.59 12.96 3.06
CA ILE A 29 3.98 13.45 1.82
C ILE A 29 4.34 14.91 1.56
N GLU A 30 4.61 15.68 2.61
CA GLU A 30 4.98 17.10 2.55
C GLU A 30 6.37 17.30 1.91
N SER A 31 7.24 16.29 1.97
CA SER A 31 8.58 16.37 1.37
C SER A 31 8.57 16.21 -0.15
N ILE A 32 7.45 15.84 -0.77
CA ILE A 32 7.35 15.69 -2.21
C ILE A 32 7.20 17.05 -2.86
N SER A 33 8.13 17.37 -3.78
CA SER A 33 8.04 18.58 -4.62
C SER A 33 6.73 18.60 -5.41
N PRO A 34 6.02 19.75 -5.46
CA PRO A 34 4.78 19.89 -6.24
C PRO A 34 4.93 19.46 -7.70
N ASP A 35 6.04 19.78 -8.35
CA ASP A 35 6.30 19.43 -9.76
C ASP A 35 6.34 17.91 -9.94
N ILE A 36 7.06 17.21 -9.06
CA ILE A 36 7.11 15.75 -9.08
C ILE A 36 5.74 15.12 -8.74
N GLY A 37 5.04 15.70 -7.76
CA GLY A 37 3.73 15.22 -7.36
C GLY A 37 2.70 15.33 -8.48
N HIS A 38 2.61 16.49 -9.13
CA HIS A 38 1.68 16.71 -10.25
C HIS A 38 2.08 15.91 -11.50
N PHE A 39 3.38 15.79 -11.79
CA PHE A 39 3.85 14.92 -12.87
C PHE A 39 3.40 13.47 -12.67
N LEU A 40 3.62 12.91 -11.48
CA LEU A 40 3.26 11.52 -11.17
C LEU A 40 1.74 11.32 -11.12
N ALA A 41 0.96 12.29 -10.65
CA ALA A 41 -0.49 12.24 -10.69
C ALA A 41 -1.01 12.27 -12.14
N GLY A 42 -0.44 13.13 -13.00
CA GLY A 42 -0.73 13.15 -14.44
C GLY A 42 -0.33 11.86 -15.14
N PHE A 43 0.81 11.29 -14.80
CA PHE A 43 1.23 10.00 -15.31
C PHE A 43 0.26 8.88 -14.88
N ALA A 44 -0.18 8.87 -13.62
CA ALA A 44 -1.17 7.90 -13.12
C ALA A 44 -2.55 8.07 -13.75
N LEU A 45 -2.90 9.27 -14.21
CA LEU A 45 -4.14 9.51 -14.94
C LEU A 45 -4.23 8.67 -16.22
N GLY A 46 -3.12 8.55 -16.97
CA GLY A 46 -3.02 7.73 -18.18
C GLY A 46 -2.68 6.27 -17.93
N GLU A 47 -1.68 6.01 -17.12
CA GLU A 47 -1.02 4.70 -16.98
C GLU A 47 -1.34 3.99 -15.66
N GLY A 48 -1.96 4.69 -14.71
CA GLY A 48 -2.26 4.15 -13.38
C GLY A 48 -3.58 3.37 -13.33
N SER A 49 -3.65 2.40 -12.43
CA SER A 49 -4.87 1.64 -12.15
C SER A 49 -5.03 1.38 -10.66
N PHE A 50 -6.22 1.69 -10.15
CA PHE A 50 -6.66 1.28 -8.81
C PHE A 50 -7.45 -0.02 -8.92
N MET A 51 -7.09 -1.01 -8.12
CA MET A 51 -7.65 -2.36 -8.25
C MET A 51 -8.10 -2.94 -6.92
N LEU A 52 -9.27 -3.59 -6.95
CA LEU A 52 -9.74 -4.48 -5.89
C LEU A 52 -9.73 -5.91 -6.42
N VAL A 53 -8.76 -6.71 -5.96
CA VAL A 53 -8.50 -8.06 -6.47
C VAL A 53 -9.10 -9.10 -5.55
N CYS A 54 -10.00 -9.93 -6.08
CA CYS A 54 -10.55 -11.07 -5.36
C CYS A 54 -9.85 -12.36 -5.76
N ARG A 55 -9.37 -13.11 -4.76
CA ARG A 55 -8.69 -14.40 -4.94
C ARG A 55 -9.35 -15.46 -4.08
N VAL A 56 -9.49 -16.65 -4.62
CA VAL A 56 -9.92 -17.82 -3.84
C VAL A 56 -8.81 -18.16 -2.85
N ARG A 57 -9.17 -18.33 -1.61
CA ARG A 57 -8.31 -18.78 -0.52
C ARG A 57 -9.08 -19.82 0.29
N PRO A 58 -8.94 -21.13 -0.06
CA PRO A 58 -9.67 -22.20 0.60
C PRO A 58 -9.41 -22.30 2.12
N ASP A 59 -8.20 -21.89 2.51
CA ASP A 59 -7.74 -21.78 3.90
C ASP A 59 -8.30 -20.56 4.64
N HIS A 60 -8.92 -19.63 3.93
CA HIS A 60 -9.53 -18.45 4.53
C HIS A 60 -10.97 -18.72 4.93
N ARG A 61 -11.36 -18.24 6.13
CA ARG A 61 -12.71 -18.46 6.71
C ARG A 61 -13.85 -18.11 5.74
N ARG A 62 -13.67 -17.08 4.89
CA ARG A 62 -14.64 -16.64 3.87
C ARG A 62 -14.43 -17.29 2.50
N ARG A 63 -13.45 -18.17 2.33
CA ARG A 63 -12.99 -18.74 1.04
C ARG A 63 -12.50 -17.69 0.02
N TRP A 64 -12.74 -16.41 0.25
CA TRP A 64 -12.34 -15.31 -0.62
C TRP A 64 -11.54 -14.27 0.15
N ARG A 65 -10.46 -13.81 -0.46
CA ARG A 65 -9.68 -12.67 0.02
C ARG A 65 -9.78 -11.55 -0.98
N ILE A 66 -10.15 -10.33 -0.50
CA ILE A 66 -10.03 -9.09 -1.25
C ILE A 66 -8.72 -8.42 -0.86
N SER A 67 -8.00 -7.92 -1.84
CA SER A 67 -6.82 -7.07 -1.65
C SER A 67 -6.92 -5.83 -2.53
N ALA A 68 -6.49 -4.69 -2.00
CA ALA A 68 -6.33 -3.47 -2.77
C ALA A 68 -4.94 -3.46 -3.40
N ALA A 69 -4.82 -2.85 -4.58
CA ALA A 69 -3.55 -2.60 -5.24
C ALA A 69 -3.63 -1.32 -6.08
N PHE A 70 -2.53 -0.60 -6.14
CA PHE A 70 -2.28 0.44 -7.13
C PHE A 70 -1.15 -0.03 -8.03
N ASN A 71 -1.30 0.11 -9.33
CA ASN A 71 -0.21 -0.12 -10.26
C ASN A 71 -0.14 0.97 -11.34
N ALA A 72 1.03 1.09 -11.93
CA ALA A 72 1.26 1.82 -13.16
C ALA A 72 2.17 0.98 -14.06
N SER A 73 1.98 1.08 -15.38
CA SER A 73 2.77 0.31 -16.34
C SER A 73 3.32 1.21 -17.44
N GLN A 74 4.56 0.94 -17.88
CA GLN A 74 5.18 1.68 -18.96
C GLN A 74 6.30 0.85 -19.60
N ILE A 75 6.65 1.15 -20.86
CA ILE A 75 7.81 0.56 -21.54
C ILE A 75 9.09 1.09 -20.90
N ASP A 76 9.18 2.40 -20.69
CA ASP A 76 10.28 3.03 -19.98
C ASP A 76 10.11 2.88 -18.47
N VAL A 77 11.14 2.36 -17.81
CA VAL A 77 11.14 2.13 -16.36
C VAL A 77 11.31 3.42 -15.55
N ALA A 78 11.88 4.47 -16.12
CA ALA A 78 12.27 5.67 -15.37
C ALA A 78 11.09 6.36 -14.64
N PRO A 79 9.90 6.57 -15.22
CA PRO A 79 8.75 7.11 -14.49
C PRO A 79 8.28 6.21 -13.35
N LEU A 80 8.39 4.89 -13.51
CA LEU A 80 8.00 3.93 -12.48
C LEU A 80 8.99 3.91 -11.31
N GLU A 81 10.28 4.06 -11.59
CA GLU A 81 11.30 4.22 -10.56
C GLU A 81 11.13 5.54 -9.82
N LEU A 82 10.70 6.60 -10.51
CA LEU A 82 10.37 7.87 -9.86
C LEU A 82 9.20 7.67 -8.88
N PHE A 83 8.13 6.95 -9.26
CA PHE A 83 7.06 6.57 -8.34
C PHE A 83 7.59 5.84 -7.11
N ARG A 84 8.38 4.78 -7.31
CA ARG A 84 8.91 3.97 -6.22
C ARG A 84 9.78 4.78 -5.26
N ARG A 85 10.62 5.67 -5.78
CA ARG A 85 11.47 6.55 -4.95
C ARG A 85 10.62 7.58 -4.20
N THR A 86 9.63 8.16 -4.88
CA THR A 86 8.76 9.20 -4.30
C THR A 86 7.87 8.64 -3.20
N LEU A 87 7.20 7.49 -3.42
CA LEU A 87 6.32 6.86 -2.44
C LEU A 87 7.05 5.99 -1.42
N ARG A 88 8.34 5.70 -1.64
CA ARG A 88 9.20 4.86 -0.79
C ARG A 88 8.60 3.47 -0.49
N CYS A 89 7.74 2.98 -1.35
CA CYS A 89 7.09 1.66 -1.21
C CYS A 89 6.85 1.03 -2.59
N GLY A 90 6.30 -0.19 -2.59
CA GLY A 90 5.99 -0.93 -3.81
C GLY A 90 7.20 -1.61 -4.46
N THR A 91 6.93 -2.31 -5.54
CA THR A 91 7.90 -3.09 -6.31
C THR A 91 7.81 -2.79 -7.79
N ILE A 92 8.95 -2.90 -8.48
CA ILE A 92 9.03 -2.82 -9.95
C ILE A 92 9.37 -4.20 -10.48
N ARG A 93 8.68 -4.62 -11.54
CA ARG A 93 8.93 -5.90 -12.20
C ARG A 93 8.72 -5.79 -13.70
N LYS A 94 9.39 -6.65 -14.47
CA LYS A 94 9.16 -6.78 -15.91
C LYS A 94 7.78 -7.38 -16.20
N ALA A 95 7.12 -6.85 -17.23
CA ALA A 95 5.92 -7.42 -17.82
C ALA A 95 6.27 -8.42 -18.92
N GLY A 96 5.38 -9.38 -19.18
CA GLY A 96 5.57 -10.37 -20.23
C GLY A 96 5.59 -9.79 -21.66
N ASN A 97 5.11 -8.55 -21.84
CA ASN A 97 5.09 -7.82 -23.12
C ASN A 97 6.30 -6.90 -23.34
N GLY A 98 7.35 -7.01 -22.53
CA GLY A 98 8.57 -6.20 -22.64
C GLY A 98 8.55 -4.88 -21.86
N GLY A 99 7.42 -4.49 -21.28
CA GLY A 99 7.31 -3.30 -20.41
C GLY A 99 7.62 -3.60 -18.96
N TRP A 100 7.31 -2.63 -18.10
CA TRP A 100 7.51 -2.67 -16.66
C TRP A 100 6.22 -2.34 -15.91
N TYR A 101 6.09 -2.90 -14.71
CA TYR A 101 5.05 -2.57 -13.75
C TYR A 101 5.67 -2.04 -12.46
N TYR A 102 5.11 -0.95 -11.96
CA TYR A 102 5.21 -0.57 -10.55
C TYR A 102 3.92 -0.99 -9.85
N GLU A 103 4.01 -1.64 -8.69
CA GLU A 103 2.85 -2.13 -7.94
C GLU A 103 3.02 -1.90 -6.45
N VAL A 104 1.98 -1.34 -5.82
CA VAL A 104 1.80 -1.27 -4.37
C VAL A 104 0.59 -2.14 -4.03
N ASN A 105 0.78 -3.20 -3.25
CA ASN A 105 -0.27 -4.19 -2.94
C ASN A 105 -0.38 -4.55 -1.47
N THR A 106 0.34 -3.87 -0.58
CA THR A 106 0.13 -3.98 0.86
C THR A 106 -0.86 -2.92 1.31
N LEU A 107 -1.82 -3.31 2.16
CA LEU A 107 -2.86 -2.38 2.63
C LEU A 107 -2.23 -1.21 3.40
N ARG A 108 -1.19 -1.48 4.18
CA ARG A 108 -0.44 -0.46 4.91
C ARG A 108 0.13 0.61 3.99
N ASP A 109 0.89 0.21 2.95
CA ASP A 109 1.55 1.16 2.06
C ASP A 109 0.52 1.95 1.23
N ILE A 110 -0.60 1.30 0.86
CA ILE A 110 -1.71 1.99 0.22
C ILE A 110 -2.27 3.09 1.13
N GLN A 111 -2.50 2.80 2.40
CA GLN A 111 -3.03 3.77 3.37
C GLN A 111 -2.05 4.89 3.69
N THR A 112 -0.76 4.55 3.83
CA THR A 112 0.23 5.50 4.36
C THR A 112 0.98 6.26 3.27
N ALA A 113 0.94 5.81 2.01
CA ALA A 113 1.63 6.45 0.90
C ALA A 113 0.71 6.76 -0.28
N VAL A 114 -0.01 5.75 -0.83
CA VAL A 114 -0.80 5.94 -2.06
C VAL A 114 -1.99 6.87 -1.84
N ILE A 115 -2.80 6.63 -0.81
CA ILE A 115 -3.98 7.47 -0.51
C ILE A 115 -3.57 8.91 -0.21
N PRO A 116 -2.62 9.19 0.71
CA PRO A 116 -2.19 10.56 0.99
C PRO A 116 -1.61 11.26 -0.25
N PHE A 117 -0.90 10.52 -1.11
CA PHE A 117 -0.34 11.07 -2.33
C PHE A 117 -1.44 11.61 -3.27
N PHE A 118 -2.45 10.81 -3.60
CA PHE A 118 -3.51 11.24 -4.53
C PHE A 118 -4.51 12.20 -3.90
N ARG A 119 -4.62 12.26 -2.57
CA ARG A 119 -5.32 13.35 -1.86
C ARG A 119 -4.61 14.70 -2.05
N ARG A 120 -3.27 14.71 -1.96
CA ARG A 120 -2.48 15.93 -2.12
C ARG A 120 -2.34 16.38 -3.58
N TYR A 121 -2.25 15.43 -4.50
CA TYR A 121 -2.11 15.65 -5.94
C TYR A 121 -3.30 15.02 -6.67
N PRO A 122 -4.47 15.70 -6.63
CA PRO A 122 -5.71 15.11 -7.13
C PRO A 122 -5.69 14.94 -8.65
N MET A 123 -6.26 13.84 -9.10
CA MET A 123 -6.54 13.58 -10.50
C MET A 123 -7.88 14.22 -10.91
N VAL A 124 -8.21 14.17 -12.19
CA VAL A 124 -9.46 14.71 -12.74
C VAL A 124 -10.26 13.64 -13.47
N GLY A 125 -11.55 13.91 -13.72
CA GLY A 125 -12.43 13.07 -14.52
C GLY A 125 -12.69 11.70 -13.91
N GLN A 126 -12.84 10.69 -14.77
CA GLN A 126 -13.18 9.32 -14.35
C GLN A 126 -12.17 8.72 -13.37
N LYS A 127 -10.88 9.05 -13.50
CA LYS A 127 -9.83 8.53 -12.60
C LYS A 127 -9.97 9.08 -11.18
N ALA A 128 -10.46 10.30 -11.01
CA ALA A 128 -10.76 10.86 -9.69
C ALA A 128 -11.88 10.06 -9.01
N LEU A 129 -12.96 9.76 -9.72
CA LEU A 129 -14.08 8.95 -9.21
C LEU A 129 -13.62 7.52 -8.87
N GLU A 130 -12.72 6.93 -9.67
CA GLU A 130 -12.14 5.62 -9.39
C GLU A 130 -11.28 5.65 -8.11
N PHE A 131 -10.54 6.74 -7.91
CA PHE A 131 -9.76 6.93 -6.69
C PHE A 131 -10.65 7.07 -5.46
N GLU A 132 -11.72 7.86 -5.49
CA GLU A 132 -12.68 8.00 -4.39
C GLU A 132 -13.30 6.65 -4.01
N MET A 133 -13.72 5.87 -5.00
CA MET A 133 -14.24 4.51 -4.77
C MET A 133 -13.18 3.59 -4.17
N PHE A 134 -11.94 3.65 -4.66
CA PHE A 134 -10.82 2.87 -4.15
C PHE A 134 -10.51 3.24 -2.70
N GLU A 135 -10.43 4.53 -2.40
CA GLU A 135 -10.20 5.05 -1.06
C GLU A 135 -11.25 4.56 -0.07
N ARG A 136 -12.55 4.65 -0.42
CA ARG A 136 -13.65 4.12 0.40
C ARG A 136 -13.48 2.62 0.67
N ALA A 137 -13.13 1.84 -0.34
CA ALA A 137 -12.88 0.41 -0.16
C ALA A 137 -11.70 0.14 0.78
N VAL A 138 -10.61 0.91 0.66
CA VAL A 138 -9.43 0.80 1.53
C VAL A 138 -9.79 1.15 2.98
N GLU A 139 -10.60 2.17 3.23
CA GLU A 139 -11.11 2.50 4.57
C GLU A 139 -11.85 1.32 5.20
N LEU A 140 -12.82 0.74 4.47
CA LEU A 140 -13.57 -0.42 4.93
C LEU A 140 -12.67 -1.63 5.23
N MET A 141 -11.71 -1.89 4.34
CA MET A 141 -10.77 -2.99 4.50
C MET A 141 -9.88 -2.81 5.73
N SER A 142 -9.53 -1.58 6.05
CA SER A 142 -8.64 -1.22 7.17
C SER A 142 -9.33 -1.30 8.52
N ALA A 143 -10.63 -0.95 8.55
CA ALA A 143 -11.46 -1.10 9.74
C ALA A 143 -11.78 -2.58 10.06
N GLY A 144 -11.43 -3.50 9.15
CA GLY A 144 -11.77 -4.90 9.26
C GLY A 144 -13.11 -5.23 8.59
N LEU A 145 -13.11 -6.20 7.66
CA LEU A 145 -14.30 -6.57 6.93
C LEU A 145 -15.20 -7.48 7.78
N ASN A 146 -16.43 -7.04 8.02
CA ASN A 146 -17.56 -7.90 8.35
C ASN A 146 -18.32 -8.31 7.07
N ASP A 147 -19.45 -9.01 7.17
CA ASP A 147 -20.17 -9.51 6.00
C ASP A 147 -20.80 -8.37 5.19
N ALA A 148 -21.35 -7.35 5.86
CA ALA A 148 -21.93 -6.19 5.19
C ALA A 148 -20.88 -5.36 4.46
N THR A 149 -19.77 -5.03 5.12
CA THR A 149 -18.68 -4.26 4.51
C THR A 149 -17.93 -5.05 3.43
N PHE A 150 -17.88 -6.37 3.53
CA PHE A 150 -17.36 -7.23 2.45
C PHE A 150 -18.21 -7.09 1.18
N VAL A 151 -19.53 -7.14 1.31
CA VAL A 151 -20.47 -6.93 0.20
C VAL A 151 -20.33 -5.52 -0.37
N GLU A 152 -20.21 -4.48 0.48
CA GLU A 152 -19.99 -3.10 0.05
C GLU A 152 -18.71 -2.96 -0.79
N VAL A 153 -17.60 -3.55 -0.35
CA VAL A 153 -16.34 -3.54 -1.12
C VAL A 153 -16.50 -4.28 -2.45
N LEU A 154 -17.27 -5.37 -2.52
CA LEU A 154 -17.58 -6.03 -3.79
C LEU A 154 -18.41 -5.13 -4.72
N GLN A 155 -19.41 -4.42 -4.20
CA GLN A 155 -20.22 -3.46 -4.98
C GLN A 155 -19.36 -2.31 -5.52
N ILE A 156 -18.46 -1.77 -4.70
CA ILE A 156 -17.47 -0.77 -5.14
C ILE A 156 -16.63 -1.34 -6.28
N ARG A 157 -16.10 -2.54 -6.11
CA ARG A 157 -15.28 -3.22 -7.11
C ARG A 157 -16.03 -3.38 -8.45
N GLU A 158 -17.31 -3.69 -8.45
CA GLU A 158 -18.09 -3.83 -9.69
C GLU A 158 -18.26 -2.49 -10.44
N ARG A 159 -18.32 -1.37 -9.74
CA ARG A 159 -18.44 -0.04 -10.33
C ARG A 159 -17.10 0.54 -10.83
N MET A 160 -15.99 0.13 -10.22
CA MET A 160 -14.65 0.59 -10.63
C MET A 160 -14.26 0.07 -12.02
N ASN A 161 -13.37 0.81 -12.69
CA ASN A 161 -12.78 0.45 -14.00
C ASN A 161 -13.85 0.14 -15.08
N GLY A 162 -14.94 0.89 -15.10
CA GLY A 162 -16.00 0.77 -16.11
C GLY A 162 -16.67 -0.60 -16.18
N GLY A 163 -16.62 -1.41 -15.10
CA GLY A 163 -17.24 -2.73 -15.10
C GLY A 163 -16.55 -3.77 -15.99
N GLY A 164 -15.27 -3.58 -16.35
CA GLY A 164 -14.51 -4.44 -17.26
C GLY A 164 -14.56 -5.94 -16.93
N LYS A 165 -14.20 -6.81 -17.91
CA LYS A 165 -14.22 -8.28 -17.75
C LYS A 165 -13.44 -8.71 -16.51
N ARG A 166 -14.11 -9.38 -15.59
CA ARG A 166 -13.56 -9.86 -14.33
C ARG A 166 -13.44 -11.37 -14.31
N ARG A 167 -12.29 -11.88 -13.86
CA ARG A 167 -12.11 -13.33 -13.68
C ARG A 167 -13.15 -13.97 -12.75
N HIS A 168 -13.58 -13.21 -11.74
CA HIS A 168 -14.56 -13.64 -10.74
C HIS A 168 -15.62 -12.55 -10.60
N THR A 169 -16.85 -12.84 -10.99
CA THR A 169 -17.98 -11.93 -10.83
C THR A 169 -18.44 -11.90 -9.38
N MET A 170 -19.10 -10.80 -8.97
CA MET A 170 -19.68 -10.67 -7.64
C MET A 170 -20.66 -11.83 -7.34
N GLY A 171 -21.51 -12.20 -8.30
CA GLY A 171 -22.46 -13.31 -8.13
C GLY A 171 -21.77 -14.66 -7.87
N LYS A 172 -20.63 -14.94 -8.51
CA LYS A 172 -19.83 -16.13 -8.19
C LYS A 172 -19.24 -16.05 -6.78
N ILE A 173 -18.65 -14.91 -6.43
CA ILE A 173 -18.03 -14.72 -5.11
C ILE A 173 -19.08 -14.92 -4.00
N LEU A 174 -20.28 -14.31 -4.16
CA LEU A 174 -21.36 -14.41 -3.16
C LEU A 174 -21.95 -15.82 -3.05
N ARG A 175 -22.03 -16.60 -4.15
CA ARG A 175 -22.46 -18.02 -4.06
C ARG A 175 -21.45 -18.89 -3.32
N ASP A 176 -20.17 -18.62 -3.50
CA ASP A 176 -19.08 -19.39 -2.87
C ASP A 176 -18.73 -18.88 -1.46
N TYR A 177 -19.32 -17.75 -1.08
CA TYR A 177 -19.05 -17.07 0.17
C TYR A 177 -19.65 -17.80 1.36
N THR A 178 -18.81 -18.08 2.35
CA THR A 178 -19.27 -18.62 3.63
C THR A 178 -19.29 -17.48 4.64
N PRO A 179 -20.46 -17.07 5.16
CA PRO A 179 -20.56 -16.04 6.18
C PRO A 179 -19.71 -16.37 7.41
N ASN A 180 -19.22 -15.33 8.09
CA ASN A 180 -18.63 -15.49 9.41
C ASN A 180 -19.75 -15.80 10.41
N LEU A 181 -20.03 -17.06 10.61
CA LEU A 181 -20.83 -17.48 11.75
C LEU A 181 -20.02 -17.13 13.00
N GLU A 182 -20.44 -16.12 13.74
CA GLU A 182 -19.94 -15.93 15.12
C GLU A 182 -20.23 -17.24 15.86
N PRO A 183 -19.28 -17.76 16.65
CA PRO A 183 -19.61 -18.87 17.51
C PRO A 183 -20.75 -18.42 18.41
N SER A 184 -21.89 -19.07 18.26
CA SER A 184 -23.03 -18.89 19.16
C SER A 184 -22.47 -18.97 20.57
N ARG A 185 -22.53 -17.85 21.31
CA ARG A 185 -22.29 -17.88 22.76
C ARG A 185 -23.31 -18.87 23.30
N ALA A 186 -22.85 -20.07 23.61
CA ALA A 186 -23.62 -20.99 24.41
C ALA A 186 -23.96 -20.24 25.70
N GLN A 187 -25.22 -19.88 25.84
CA GLN A 187 -25.77 -19.40 27.09
C GLN A 187 -25.74 -20.63 28.00
N GLY A 188 -24.77 -20.64 28.90
CA GLY A 188 -24.72 -21.53 30.04
C GLY A 188 -25.24 -20.81 31.27
#